data_a3aa5b36fdc8be6de79dd4be815c2bc9
#
_entry.id   a3aa5b36fdc8be6de79dd4be815c2bc9
#
_cell.length_a   1.000
_cell.length_b   1.000
_cell.length_c   1.000
_cell.angle_alpha   90.00
_cell.angle_beta   90.00
_cell.angle_gamma   90.00
#
_symmetry.space_group_name_H-M   'P 1'
#
loop_
_entity.id
_entity.type
_entity.pdbx_description
1 polymer ?
#
loop_
_entity_poly.entity_id
_entity_poly.type
_entity_poly.pdbx_seq_one_letter_code
_entity_poly.pdbx_strand_id
1 'polypeptide(L)'
;MEQLHIEKEKMFNLMESIGFSGFLIKANRIVIDRYIEFLNDHFYEPNLESAKIFSKNYFTLYPQSRKKDYCETKARRAVYKFIRFIETGEINSRWIPKPVGLSGVHSTQFNLFIEDERNKVKYSTLRERIYVVSEFNEYLNSNNVSSITSEDIINYFLSFTKNNAHPHAFYHRSTIIKKLLKFLYINKFLSEDLSGDVPYAKYQRPKELPSSYTNEEISMILNSIDRNSKVGKRDYAMISLAVYLGLRAGDIVNLEFSNIDWENNLIKLTMSKTSKEITLPLLPEVGNALLDYIKNSRRQCDLKHVFISASGACSKITSATLYNKVKSSIKKSKIDTKNRKLGPHALRHSLATRMLKQGQPLPIISETLGHSDTQVTTIYTSIDYDSLKHCALDVLPIKSSAYMSGDGYDS
;
A
#
# COMPACT_ATOMS: atom_id res chain seq x y z
N MET A 1 6.59 -39.13 -5.88
CA MET A 1 7.28 -38.66 -4.65
C MET A 1 8.74 -38.31 -4.92
N GLU A 2 9.51 -39.20 -5.56
CA GLU A 2 10.93 -38.95 -5.91
C GLU A 2 11.12 -37.66 -6.73
N GLN A 3 10.23 -37.41 -7.68
CA GLN A 3 10.25 -36.21 -8.50
C GLN A 3 10.07 -34.92 -7.65
N LEU A 4 9.24 -34.93 -6.59
CA LEU A 4 9.07 -33.78 -5.70
C LEU A 4 10.33 -33.48 -4.88
N HIS A 5 11.07 -34.52 -4.49
CA HIS A 5 12.35 -34.33 -3.82
C HIS A 5 13.39 -33.72 -4.74
N ILE A 6 13.40 -34.11 -6.02
CA ILE A 6 14.28 -33.53 -7.05
C ILE A 6 13.96 -32.05 -7.26
N GLU A 7 12.66 -31.70 -7.43
CA GLU A 7 12.22 -30.31 -7.60
C GLU A 7 12.51 -29.46 -6.36
N LYS A 8 12.36 -30.03 -5.17
CA LYS A 8 12.73 -29.37 -3.91
C LYS A 8 14.23 -28.99 -3.90
N GLU A 9 15.12 -29.90 -4.23
CA GLU A 9 16.57 -29.62 -4.24
C GLU A 9 16.93 -28.59 -5.32
N LYS A 10 16.37 -28.68 -6.52
CA LYS A 10 16.53 -27.65 -7.56
C LYS A 10 16.11 -26.26 -7.04
N MET A 11 14.96 -26.18 -6.37
CA MET A 11 14.50 -24.92 -5.80
C MET A 11 15.46 -24.36 -4.75
N PHE A 12 15.99 -25.20 -3.86
CA PHE A 12 16.92 -24.73 -2.82
C PHE A 12 18.28 -24.32 -3.38
N ASN A 13 18.80 -25.05 -4.35
CA ASN A 13 20.03 -24.67 -5.06
C ASN A 13 19.86 -23.31 -5.76
N LEU A 14 18.72 -23.09 -6.42
CA LEU A 14 18.41 -21.80 -7.03
C LEU A 14 18.24 -20.70 -5.96
N MET A 15 17.60 -20.99 -4.81
CA MET A 15 17.51 -20.02 -3.72
C MET A 15 18.90 -19.61 -3.20
N GLU A 16 19.82 -20.53 -3.11
CA GLU A 16 21.19 -20.28 -2.67
C GLU A 16 21.95 -19.42 -3.67
N SER A 17 21.89 -19.77 -4.96
CA SER A 17 22.57 -19.04 -6.05
C SER A 17 22.11 -17.59 -6.18
N ILE A 18 20.82 -17.30 -5.90
CA ILE A 18 20.27 -15.93 -5.93
C ILE A 18 20.35 -15.21 -4.58
N GLY A 19 21.06 -15.78 -3.60
CA GLY A 19 21.46 -15.11 -2.36
C GLY A 19 20.46 -15.12 -1.23
N PHE A 20 19.58 -16.11 -1.12
CA PHE A 20 18.79 -16.32 0.09
C PHE A 20 19.68 -16.75 1.27
N SER A 21 19.32 -16.29 2.48
CA SER A 21 20.08 -16.67 3.67
C SER A 21 19.92 -18.17 3.97
N GLY A 22 21.00 -18.84 4.41
CA GLY A 22 20.98 -20.26 4.79
C GLY A 22 19.94 -20.56 5.89
N PHE A 23 19.70 -19.59 6.80
CA PHE A 23 18.63 -19.72 7.82
C PHE A 23 17.24 -19.84 7.17
N LEU A 24 16.94 -19.00 6.16
CA LEU A 24 15.64 -19.04 5.47
C LEU A 24 15.49 -20.30 4.63
N ILE A 25 16.56 -20.75 3.96
CA ILE A 25 16.58 -22.01 3.20
C ILE A 25 16.28 -23.17 4.13
N LYS A 26 17.01 -23.29 5.27
CA LYS A 26 16.78 -24.34 6.27
C LYS A 26 15.36 -24.32 6.83
N ALA A 27 14.82 -23.14 7.11
CA ALA A 27 13.48 -22.99 7.62
C ALA A 27 12.39 -23.37 6.60
N ASN A 28 12.58 -23.10 5.31
CA ASN A 28 11.67 -23.53 4.25
C ASN A 28 11.80 -25.03 3.99
N ARG A 29 13.00 -25.58 4.04
CA ARG A 29 13.25 -27.01 3.83
C ARG A 29 12.42 -27.87 4.79
N ILE A 30 12.47 -27.56 6.09
CA ILE A 30 11.66 -28.25 7.11
C ILE A 30 10.15 -28.22 6.77
N VAL A 31 9.64 -27.09 6.33
CA VAL A 31 8.22 -26.97 6.02
C VAL A 31 7.85 -27.76 4.75
N ILE A 32 8.70 -27.73 3.75
CA ILE A 32 8.46 -28.42 2.47
C ILE A 32 8.60 -29.93 2.63
N ASP A 33 9.57 -30.42 3.45
CA ASP A 33 9.67 -31.84 3.78
C ASP A 33 8.38 -32.35 4.42
N ARG A 34 7.86 -31.63 5.42
CA ARG A 34 6.57 -31.93 6.07
C ARG A 34 5.37 -31.87 5.10
N TYR A 35 5.44 -30.98 4.11
CA TYR A 35 4.39 -30.92 3.10
C TYR A 35 4.44 -32.11 2.16
N ILE A 36 5.60 -32.56 1.76
CA ILE A 36 5.79 -33.77 0.93
C ILE A 36 5.32 -35.02 1.71
N GLU A 37 5.65 -35.13 2.99
CA GLU A 37 5.12 -36.20 3.88
C GLU A 37 3.58 -36.16 3.93
N PHE A 38 3.00 -34.95 4.16
CA PHE A 38 1.56 -34.79 4.18
C PHE A 38 0.86 -35.19 2.87
N LEU A 39 1.47 -34.87 1.72
CA LEU A 39 0.93 -35.29 0.40
C LEU A 39 0.93 -36.83 0.26
N ASN A 40 1.99 -37.48 0.73
CA ASN A 40 2.09 -38.94 0.70
C ASN A 40 1.06 -39.62 1.61
N ASP A 41 0.93 -39.15 2.84
CA ASP A 41 0.05 -39.73 3.86
C ASP A 41 -1.44 -39.60 3.50
N HIS A 42 -1.79 -38.55 2.74
CA HIS A 42 -3.19 -38.27 2.38
C HIS A 42 -3.49 -38.49 0.88
N PHE A 43 -2.54 -38.99 0.11
CA PHE A 43 -2.66 -39.23 -1.33
C PHE A 43 -3.09 -37.97 -2.12
N TYR A 44 -2.59 -36.80 -1.69
CA TYR A 44 -2.86 -35.54 -2.40
C TYR A 44 -1.84 -35.25 -3.50
N GLU A 45 -2.33 -34.63 -4.59
CA GLU A 45 -1.46 -34.03 -5.61
C GLU A 45 -0.88 -32.70 -5.15
N PRO A 46 0.35 -32.35 -5.56
CA PRO A 46 1.00 -31.09 -5.22
C PRO A 46 0.38 -29.92 -5.98
N ASN A 47 -0.66 -29.30 -5.41
CA ASN A 47 -1.36 -28.17 -5.97
C ASN A 47 -1.74 -27.11 -4.91
N LEU A 48 -2.34 -26.01 -5.35
CA LEU A 48 -2.71 -24.92 -4.45
C LEU A 48 -3.77 -25.33 -3.40
N GLU A 49 -4.61 -26.29 -3.69
CA GLU A 49 -5.64 -26.75 -2.76
C GLU A 49 -5.03 -27.56 -1.63
N SER A 50 -4.21 -28.58 -1.94
CA SER A 50 -3.48 -29.36 -0.93
C SER A 50 -2.56 -28.47 -0.09
N ALA A 51 -1.90 -27.47 -0.71
CA ALA A 51 -1.07 -26.49 -0.03
C ALA A 51 -1.89 -25.62 0.95
N LYS A 52 -3.12 -25.28 0.60
CA LYS A 52 -4.06 -24.51 1.43
C LYS A 52 -4.52 -25.34 2.66
N ILE A 53 -4.89 -26.60 2.43
CA ILE A 53 -5.28 -27.54 3.49
C ILE A 53 -4.11 -27.74 4.47
N PHE A 54 -2.94 -28.11 3.97
CA PHE A 54 -1.74 -28.29 4.78
C PHE A 54 -1.41 -27.07 5.63
N SER A 55 -1.33 -25.90 4.99
CA SER A 55 -0.91 -24.68 5.67
C SER A 55 -1.90 -24.23 6.75
N LYS A 56 -3.20 -24.43 6.56
CA LYS A 56 -4.26 -24.14 7.54
C LYS A 56 -4.18 -25.06 8.76
N ASN A 57 -3.78 -26.31 8.55
CA ASN A 57 -3.66 -27.32 9.60
C ASN A 57 -2.22 -27.42 10.17
N TYR A 58 -1.27 -26.64 9.66
CA TYR A 58 0.15 -26.80 10.00
C TYR A 58 0.44 -26.69 11.48
N PHE A 59 -0.21 -25.78 12.22
CA PHE A 59 -0.02 -25.62 13.65
C PHE A 59 -0.56 -26.81 14.45
N THR A 60 -1.66 -27.39 14.01
CA THR A 60 -2.27 -28.57 14.64
C THR A 60 -1.42 -29.82 14.41
N LEU A 61 -0.90 -30.00 13.20
CA LEU A 61 -0.03 -31.11 12.82
C LEU A 61 1.36 -31.01 13.48
N TYR A 62 1.87 -29.80 13.61
CA TYR A 62 3.23 -29.52 14.13
C TYR A 62 3.20 -28.39 15.16
N PRO A 63 2.78 -28.66 16.41
CA PRO A 63 2.73 -27.66 17.46
C PRO A 63 4.10 -27.02 17.72
N GLN A 64 4.12 -25.70 17.89
CA GLN A 64 5.32 -24.90 18.14
C GLN A 64 5.05 -23.88 19.25
N SER A 65 6.12 -23.37 19.88
CA SER A 65 6.04 -22.31 20.90
C SER A 65 5.56 -20.95 20.40
N ARG A 66 5.42 -20.76 19.08
CA ARG A 66 4.98 -19.51 18.45
C ARG A 66 3.48 -19.51 18.18
N LYS A 67 2.91 -18.28 18.01
CA LYS A 67 1.48 -18.10 17.73
C LYS A 67 1.04 -18.88 16.48
N LYS A 68 -0.14 -19.49 16.54
CA LYS A 68 -0.77 -20.27 15.46
C LYS A 68 -0.73 -19.55 14.12
N ASP A 69 -1.27 -18.32 14.03
CA ASP A 69 -1.33 -17.53 12.79
C ASP A 69 0.04 -17.30 12.15
N TYR A 70 1.10 -17.16 12.97
CA TYR A 70 2.45 -17.00 12.48
C TYR A 70 2.96 -18.29 11.80
N CYS A 71 2.71 -19.43 12.44
CA CYS A 71 3.16 -20.74 11.94
C CYS A 71 2.44 -21.11 10.64
N GLU A 72 1.12 -20.95 10.59
CA GLU A 72 0.32 -21.19 9.41
C GLU A 72 0.70 -20.27 8.24
N THR A 73 0.92 -18.97 8.51
CA THR A 73 1.37 -18.02 7.49
C THR A 73 2.76 -18.37 6.95
N LYS A 74 3.67 -18.81 7.83
CA LYS A 74 5.02 -19.24 7.42
C LYS A 74 4.95 -20.50 6.54
N ALA A 75 4.18 -21.50 6.95
CA ALA A 75 3.98 -22.72 6.20
C ALA A 75 3.39 -22.44 4.81
N ARG A 76 2.32 -21.66 4.77
CA ARG A 76 1.69 -21.24 3.50
C ARG A 76 2.67 -20.58 2.54
N ARG A 77 3.51 -19.65 3.02
CA ARG A 77 4.50 -18.96 2.17
C ARG A 77 5.56 -19.92 1.61
N ALA A 78 6.01 -20.89 2.40
CA ALA A 78 6.99 -21.86 1.96
C ALA A 78 6.42 -22.81 0.90
N VAL A 79 5.25 -23.40 1.20
CA VAL A 79 4.61 -24.38 0.32
C VAL A 79 4.14 -23.75 -0.99
N TYR A 80 3.51 -22.58 -0.95
CA TYR A 80 3.09 -21.89 -2.17
C TYR A 80 4.26 -21.49 -3.07
N LYS A 81 5.42 -21.15 -2.49
CA LYS A 81 6.64 -20.92 -3.26
C LYS A 81 7.11 -22.19 -3.97
N PHE A 82 7.02 -23.33 -3.27
CA PHE A 82 7.39 -24.63 -3.83
C PHE A 82 6.44 -25.06 -4.96
N ILE A 83 5.12 -24.99 -4.76
CA ILE A 83 4.15 -25.28 -5.82
C ILE A 83 4.42 -24.44 -7.06
N ARG A 84 4.62 -23.13 -6.87
CA ARG A 84 4.92 -22.27 -8.01
C ARG A 84 6.23 -22.63 -8.72
N PHE A 85 7.25 -22.99 -7.95
CA PHE A 85 8.51 -23.44 -8.52
C PHE A 85 8.31 -24.70 -9.39
N ILE A 86 7.50 -25.65 -8.93
CA ILE A 86 7.13 -26.83 -9.73
C ILE A 86 6.43 -26.42 -11.03
N GLU A 87 5.53 -25.44 -10.97
CA GLU A 87 4.75 -24.97 -12.13
C GLU A 87 5.58 -24.16 -13.15
N THR A 88 6.55 -23.36 -12.68
CA THR A 88 7.19 -22.32 -13.51
C THR A 88 8.71 -22.39 -13.58
N GLY A 89 9.37 -23.18 -12.75
CA GLY A 89 10.82 -23.18 -12.56
C GLY A 89 11.39 -21.90 -11.92
N GLU A 90 10.54 -20.93 -11.55
CA GLU A 90 10.97 -19.63 -11.06
C GLU A 90 10.73 -19.45 -9.56
N ILE A 91 11.71 -18.80 -8.89
CA ILE A 91 11.56 -18.32 -7.52
C ILE A 91 11.28 -16.83 -7.55
N ASN A 92 10.01 -16.45 -7.40
CA ASN A 92 9.66 -15.06 -7.19
C ASN A 92 9.76 -14.72 -5.70
N SER A 93 10.45 -13.63 -5.36
CA SER A 93 10.54 -13.10 -3.98
C SER A 93 9.19 -12.61 -3.45
N ARG A 94 8.19 -12.45 -4.32
CA ARG A 94 6.85 -12.01 -4.00
C ARG A 94 5.85 -12.99 -4.57
N TRP A 95 5.17 -13.71 -3.68
CA TRP A 95 3.96 -14.38 -4.06
C TRP A 95 2.87 -13.31 -4.33
N ILE A 96 2.53 -13.13 -5.58
CA ILE A 96 1.32 -12.44 -5.99
C ILE A 96 0.34 -13.58 -6.25
N PRO A 97 -0.77 -13.69 -5.50
CA PRO A 97 -1.82 -14.60 -5.90
C PRO A 97 -2.12 -14.29 -7.36
N LYS A 98 -2.09 -15.29 -8.26
CA LYS A 98 -2.83 -15.14 -9.51
C LYS A 98 -4.21 -14.66 -9.09
N PRO A 99 -4.80 -13.64 -9.75
CA PRO A 99 -6.21 -13.37 -9.54
C PRO A 99 -6.90 -14.72 -9.58
N VAL A 100 -7.67 -15.04 -8.54
CA VAL A 100 -8.50 -16.25 -8.53
C VAL A 100 -9.26 -16.16 -9.84
N GLY A 101 -9.04 -17.14 -10.75
CA GLY A 101 -9.69 -17.09 -12.05
C GLY A 101 -11.18 -16.98 -11.76
N LEU A 102 -11.81 -15.95 -12.31
CA LEU A 102 -13.26 -15.80 -12.16
C LEU A 102 -13.90 -17.09 -12.67
N SER A 103 -14.82 -17.65 -11.93
CA SER A 103 -15.56 -18.88 -12.28
C SER A 103 -17.05 -18.58 -12.27
N GLY A 104 -17.84 -19.45 -12.88
CA GLY A 104 -19.28 -19.32 -12.94
C GLY A 104 -19.78 -18.55 -14.17
N VAL A 105 -21.09 -18.32 -14.21
CA VAL A 105 -21.84 -17.81 -15.39
C VAL A 105 -21.31 -16.47 -15.89
N HIS A 106 -20.93 -15.58 -14.99
CA HIS A 106 -20.48 -14.20 -15.32
C HIS A 106 -18.96 -14.07 -15.57
N SER A 107 -18.20 -15.17 -15.44
CA SER A 107 -16.74 -15.15 -15.46
C SER A 107 -16.15 -14.58 -16.76
N THR A 108 -16.71 -14.93 -17.90
CA THR A 108 -16.24 -14.46 -19.22
C THR A 108 -16.40 -12.95 -19.37
N GLN A 109 -17.58 -12.42 -19.06
CA GLN A 109 -17.88 -10.99 -19.17
C GLN A 109 -17.04 -10.16 -18.19
N PHE A 110 -16.83 -10.66 -16.97
CA PHE A 110 -16.02 -9.98 -15.94
C PHE A 110 -14.53 -10.00 -16.30
N ASN A 111 -14.04 -11.09 -16.90
CA ASN A 111 -12.67 -11.12 -17.42
C ASN A 111 -12.46 -10.12 -18.56
N LEU A 112 -13.42 -9.93 -19.46
CA LEU A 112 -13.36 -8.91 -20.50
C LEU A 112 -13.29 -7.50 -19.91
N PHE A 113 -14.06 -7.22 -18.85
CA PHE A 113 -13.92 -5.94 -18.13
C PHE A 113 -12.53 -5.76 -17.52
N ILE A 114 -11.96 -6.79 -16.91
CA ILE A 114 -10.61 -6.73 -16.32
C ILE A 114 -9.55 -6.48 -17.40
N GLU A 115 -9.66 -7.11 -18.56
CA GLU A 115 -8.74 -6.87 -19.68
C GLU A 115 -8.88 -5.46 -20.26
N ASP A 116 -10.11 -4.95 -20.40
CA ASP A 116 -10.37 -3.57 -20.82
C ASP A 116 -9.74 -2.56 -19.82
N GLU A 117 -9.87 -2.82 -18.52
CA GLU A 117 -9.29 -1.99 -17.48
C GLU A 117 -7.75 -2.11 -17.39
N ARG A 118 -7.17 -3.24 -17.80
CA ARG A 118 -5.71 -3.46 -17.80
C ARG A 118 -4.96 -2.41 -18.61
N ASN A 119 -5.54 -1.98 -19.72
CA ASN A 119 -4.95 -1.00 -20.62
C ASN A 119 -5.19 0.46 -20.18
N LYS A 120 -6.12 0.69 -19.24
CA LYS A 120 -6.54 2.03 -18.85
C LYS A 120 -5.92 2.51 -17.54
N VAL A 121 -5.47 1.59 -16.67
CA VAL A 121 -5.05 1.95 -15.32
C VAL A 121 -3.74 1.31 -14.89
N LYS A 122 -3.09 1.90 -13.89
CA LYS A 122 -1.88 1.34 -13.28
C LYS A 122 -2.18 0.02 -12.59
N TYR A 123 -1.21 -0.88 -12.58
CA TYR A 123 -1.34 -2.23 -12.00
C TYR A 123 -1.90 -2.26 -10.56
N SER A 124 -1.52 -1.29 -9.71
CA SER A 124 -2.06 -1.19 -8.35
C SER A 124 -3.57 -0.98 -8.32
N THR A 125 -4.08 -0.11 -9.19
CA THR A 125 -5.52 0.16 -9.33
C THR A 125 -6.23 -1.02 -9.98
N LEU A 126 -5.62 -1.67 -10.98
CA LEU A 126 -6.16 -2.87 -11.60
C LEU A 126 -6.34 -3.99 -10.56
N ARG A 127 -5.34 -4.20 -9.69
CA ARG A 127 -5.42 -5.21 -8.63
C ARG A 127 -6.59 -4.98 -7.67
N GLU A 128 -6.87 -3.73 -7.33
CA GLU A 128 -8.02 -3.38 -6.49
C GLU A 128 -9.34 -3.66 -7.22
N ARG A 129 -9.41 -3.36 -8.53
CA ARG A 129 -10.59 -3.68 -9.35
C ARG A 129 -10.81 -5.18 -9.46
N ILE A 130 -9.76 -5.94 -9.75
CA ILE A 130 -9.82 -7.42 -9.78
C ILE A 130 -10.36 -7.96 -8.45
N TYR A 131 -9.86 -7.43 -7.32
CA TYR A 131 -10.32 -7.88 -6.00
C TYR A 131 -11.82 -7.65 -5.80
N VAL A 132 -12.32 -6.45 -6.09
CA VAL A 132 -13.75 -6.12 -5.92
C VAL A 132 -14.63 -6.89 -6.90
N VAL A 133 -14.20 -7.04 -8.15
CA VAL A 133 -14.93 -7.82 -9.17
C VAL A 133 -14.99 -9.31 -8.79
N SER A 134 -13.88 -9.87 -8.28
CA SER A 134 -13.85 -11.25 -7.81
C SER A 134 -14.78 -11.48 -6.61
N GLU A 135 -14.81 -10.54 -5.67
CA GLU A 135 -15.70 -10.59 -4.50
C GLU A 135 -17.17 -10.53 -4.92
N PHE A 136 -17.51 -9.68 -5.88
CA PHE A 136 -18.86 -9.61 -6.44
C PHE A 136 -19.24 -10.88 -7.21
N ASN A 137 -18.32 -11.41 -8.03
CA ASN A 137 -18.52 -12.67 -8.74
C ASN A 137 -18.73 -13.86 -7.79
N GLU A 138 -17.96 -13.92 -6.69
CA GLU A 138 -18.13 -14.94 -5.66
C GLU A 138 -19.50 -14.83 -4.98
N TYR A 139 -19.97 -13.61 -4.72
CA TYR A 139 -21.31 -13.36 -4.19
C TYR A 139 -22.39 -13.85 -5.13
N LEU A 140 -22.34 -13.53 -6.44
CA LEU A 140 -23.31 -13.95 -7.44
C LEU A 140 -23.34 -15.49 -7.57
N ASN A 141 -22.19 -16.14 -7.62
CA ASN A 141 -22.09 -17.61 -7.67
C ASN A 141 -22.68 -18.27 -6.42
N SER A 142 -22.40 -17.73 -5.23
CA SER A 142 -22.90 -18.27 -3.96
C SER A 142 -24.42 -18.17 -3.81
N ASN A 143 -25.03 -17.23 -4.53
CA ASN A 143 -26.49 -17.04 -4.56
C ASN A 143 -27.15 -17.62 -5.85
N ASN A 144 -26.39 -18.35 -6.68
CA ASN A 144 -26.84 -18.95 -7.93
C ASN A 144 -27.50 -17.96 -8.91
N VAL A 145 -26.99 -16.73 -8.95
CA VAL A 145 -27.51 -15.65 -9.80
C VAL A 145 -27.10 -15.91 -11.24
N SER A 146 -28.07 -16.20 -12.11
CA SER A 146 -27.83 -16.40 -13.55
C SER A 146 -27.98 -15.12 -14.38
N SER A 147 -28.80 -14.17 -13.92
CA SER A 147 -28.96 -12.83 -14.51
C SER A 147 -28.93 -11.80 -13.40
N ILE A 148 -28.09 -10.79 -13.55
CA ILE A 148 -27.89 -9.73 -12.54
C ILE A 148 -29.10 -8.80 -12.56
N THR A 149 -29.68 -8.56 -11.39
CA THR A 149 -30.80 -7.64 -11.16
C THR A 149 -30.41 -6.52 -10.19
N SER A 150 -31.23 -5.47 -10.12
CA SER A 150 -31.08 -4.40 -9.12
C SER A 150 -31.13 -4.92 -7.69
N GLU A 151 -31.93 -5.93 -7.44
CA GLU A 151 -32.04 -6.57 -6.12
C GLU A 151 -30.74 -7.27 -5.72
N ASP A 152 -30.11 -8.00 -6.64
CA ASP A 152 -28.81 -8.65 -6.39
C ASP A 152 -27.71 -7.64 -6.02
N ILE A 153 -27.71 -6.50 -6.71
CA ILE A 153 -26.77 -5.41 -6.44
C ILE A 153 -26.99 -4.86 -5.03
N ILE A 154 -28.24 -4.55 -4.67
CA ILE A 154 -28.58 -4.02 -3.35
C ILE A 154 -28.21 -5.04 -2.26
N ASN A 155 -28.57 -6.30 -2.44
CA ASN A 155 -28.29 -7.38 -1.50
C ASN A 155 -26.77 -7.61 -1.31
N TYR A 156 -25.98 -7.51 -2.38
CA TYR A 156 -24.52 -7.55 -2.27
C TYR A 156 -24.00 -6.44 -1.35
N PHE A 157 -24.43 -5.20 -1.53
CA PHE A 157 -24.02 -4.10 -0.69
C PHE A 157 -24.52 -4.19 0.75
N LEU A 158 -25.72 -4.72 0.96
CA LEU A 158 -26.26 -5.00 2.30
C LEU A 158 -25.43 -6.07 3.03
N SER A 159 -25.02 -7.14 2.33
CA SER A 159 -24.15 -8.17 2.90
C SER A 159 -22.79 -7.61 3.32
N PHE A 160 -22.27 -6.68 2.54
CA PHE A 160 -21.00 -6.00 2.84
C PHE A 160 -21.11 -5.07 4.06
N THR A 161 -22.21 -4.35 4.23
CA THR A 161 -22.40 -3.41 5.36
C THR A 161 -22.61 -4.12 6.69
N LYS A 162 -23.17 -5.32 6.73
CA LYS A 162 -23.33 -6.14 7.94
C LYS A 162 -21.99 -6.39 8.68
N ASN A 163 -20.88 -6.33 7.97
CA ASN A 163 -19.53 -6.56 8.51
C ASN A 163 -18.83 -5.27 9.01
N ASN A 164 -19.57 -4.22 9.39
CA ASN A 164 -19.02 -2.94 9.85
C ASN A 164 -17.98 -2.33 8.88
N ALA A 165 -18.24 -2.39 7.59
CA ALA A 165 -17.34 -1.90 6.57
C ALA A 165 -17.14 -0.38 6.68
N HIS A 166 -15.90 0.05 6.61
CA HIS A 166 -15.55 1.47 6.63
C HIS A 166 -16.21 2.21 5.44
N PRO A 167 -16.83 3.39 5.63
CA PRO A 167 -17.53 4.12 4.55
C PRO A 167 -16.71 4.35 3.28
N HIS A 168 -15.39 4.54 3.40
CA HIS A 168 -14.49 4.63 2.25
C HIS A 168 -14.44 3.32 1.43
N ALA A 169 -14.46 2.17 2.09
CA ALA A 169 -14.45 0.88 1.41
C ALA A 169 -15.75 0.63 0.64
N PHE A 170 -16.88 1.08 1.19
CA PHE A 170 -18.17 1.07 0.53
C PHE A 170 -18.16 1.95 -0.73
N TYR A 171 -17.77 3.22 -0.60
CA TYR A 171 -17.65 4.15 -1.73
C TYR A 171 -16.75 3.60 -2.85
N HIS A 172 -15.63 3.01 -2.49
CA HIS A 172 -14.69 2.43 -3.43
C HIS A 172 -15.29 1.27 -4.22
N ARG A 173 -16.01 0.35 -3.54
CA ARG A 173 -16.75 -0.74 -4.18
C ARG A 173 -17.84 -0.23 -5.10
N SER A 174 -18.65 0.71 -4.63
CA SER A 174 -19.73 1.33 -5.45
C SER A 174 -19.16 1.88 -6.76
N THR A 175 -18.03 2.57 -6.69
CA THR A 175 -17.39 3.14 -7.89
C THR A 175 -16.94 2.06 -8.88
N ILE A 176 -16.40 0.94 -8.40
CA ILE A 176 -15.90 -0.14 -9.25
C ILE A 176 -17.07 -0.94 -9.85
N ILE A 177 -18.06 -1.32 -9.03
CA ILE A 177 -19.24 -2.06 -9.47
C ILE A 177 -20.05 -1.24 -10.48
N LYS A 178 -20.22 0.06 -10.23
CA LYS A 178 -20.86 0.96 -11.19
C LYS A 178 -20.16 0.94 -12.55
N LYS A 179 -18.84 0.95 -12.59
CA LYS A 179 -18.06 0.86 -13.84
C LYS A 179 -18.22 -0.49 -14.51
N LEU A 180 -18.22 -1.58 -13.75
CA LEU A 180 -18.44 -2.93 -14.25
C LEU A 180 -19.82 -3.04 -14.92
N LEU A 181 -20.90 -2.65 -14.24
CA LEU A 181 -22.26 -2.73 -14.77
C LEU A 181 -22.43 -1.85 -16.01
N LYS A 182 -21.85 -0.65 -16.02
CA LYS A 182 -21.83 0.23 -17.19
C LYS A 182 -21.12 -0.42 -18.39
N PHE A 183 -19.97 -1.08 -18.14
CA PHE A 183 -19.24 -1.83 -19.16
C PHE A 183 -20.10 -2.99 -19.72
N LEU A 184 -20.75 -3.75 -18.83
CA LEU A 184 -21.61 -4.87 -19.22
C LEU A 184 -22.78 -4.41 -20.08
N TYR A 185 -23.41 -3.29 -19.73
CA TYR A 185 -24.50 -2.71 -20.53
C TYR A 185 -24.03 -2.22 -21.92
N ILE A 186 -22.93 -1.46 -21.97
CA ILE A 186 -22.37 -0.95 -23.23
C ILE A 186 -22.00 -2.09 -24.19
N ASN A 187 -21.49 -3.21 -23.66
CA ASN A 187 -21.12 -4.38 -24.44
C ASN A 187 -22.29 -5.39 -24.65
N LYS A 188 -23.53 -4.98 -24.32
CA LYS A 188 -24.77 -5.77 -24.51
C LYS A 188 -24.81 -7.12 -23.76
N PHE A 189 -24.09 -7.21 -22.65
CA PHE A 189 -24.20 -8.35 -21.71
C PHE A 189 -25.35 -8.18 -20.72
N LEU A 190 -25.85 -6.96 -20.56
CA LEU A 190 -27.08 -6.63 -19.83
C LEU A 190 -28.07 -5.95 -20.77
N SER A 191 -29.36 -6.23 -20.59
CA SER A 191 -30.45 -5.63 -21.37
C SER A 191 -30.72 -4.19 -21.00
N GLU A 192 -30.39 -3.81 -19.74
CA GLU A 192 -30.60 -2.48 -19.18
C GLU A 192 -29.38 -1.98 -18.38
N ASP A 193 -29.29 -0.66 -18.20
CA ASP A 193 -28.19 -0.03 -17.46
C ASP A 193 -28.45 -0.04 -15.96
N LEU A 194 -28.00 -1.07 -15.28
CA LEU A 194 -28.08 -1.22 -13.82
C LEU A 194 -27.06 -0.36 -13.06
N SER A 195 -26.22 0.43 -13.74
CA SER A 195 -25.19 1.23 -13.06
C SER A 195 -25.78 2.33 -12.17
N GLY A 196 -27.04 2.75 -12.43
CA GLY A 196 -27.79 3.70 -11.62
C GLY A 196 -28.23 3.13 -10.26
N ASP A 197 -28.45 1.82 -10.18
CA ASP A 197 -28.99 1.15 -9.00
C ASP A 197 -27.91 0.81 -7.96
N VAL A 198 -26.64 1.06 -8.29
CA VAL A 198 -25.54 0.88 -7.35
C VAL A 198 -25.67 1.88 -6.20
N PRO A 199 -25.81 1.42 -4.94
CA PRO A 199 -25.94 2.29 -3.80
C PRO A 199 -24.73 3.25 -3.71
N TYR A 200 -25.03 4.54 -3.62
CA TYR A 200 -24.01 5.58 -3.54
C TYR A 200 -24.02 6.23 -2.17
N ALA A 201 -23.00 5.95 -1.38
CA ALA A 201 -22.76 6.73 -0.16
C ALA A 201 -21.78 7.87 -0.48
N LYS A 202 -22.22 9.11 -0.34
CA LYS A 202 -21.36 10.28 -0.48
C LYS A 202 -20.31 10.23 0.64
N TYR A 203 -19.11 9.73 0.32
CA TYR A 203 -18.01 9.73 1.27
C TYR A 203 -17.44 11.15 1.38
N GLN A 204 -17.81 11.85 2.41
CA GLN A 204 -17.09 13.05 2.83
C GLN A 204 -15.92 12.60 3.69
N ARG A 205 -14.71 12.82 3.20
CA ARG A 205 -13.53 12.63 4.07
C ARG A 205 -13.74 13.49 5.32
N PRO A 206 -13.60 12.92 6.52
CA PRO A 206 -13.56 13.74 7.72
C PRO A 206 -12.52 14.84 7.50
N LYS A 207 -12.86 16.07 7.85
CA LYS A 207 -11.91 17.20 7.83
C LYS A 207 -10.93 17.08 9.00
N GLU A 208 -10.32 15.90 9.15
CA GLU A 208 -9.25 15.72 10.12
C GLU A 208 -8.03 16.50 9.66
N LEU A 209 -7.49 17.28 10.56
CA LEU A 209 -6.19 17.93 10.32
C LEU A 209 -5.15 16.85 10.00
N PRO A 210 -4.31 17.04 8.96
CA PRO A 210 -3.26 16.10 8.65
C PRO A 210 -2.34 15.90 9.85
N SER A 211 -2.06 14.66 10.22
CA SER A 211 -1.07 14.37 11.26
C SER A 211 0.27 14.92 10.84
N SER A 212 0.85 15.80 11.66
CA SER A 212 2.17 16.37 11.46
C SER A 212 3.02 16.18 12.71
N TYR A 213 4.34 16.17 12.53
CA TYR A 213 5.37 16.06 13.58
C TYR A 213 6.16 17.34 13.64
N THR A 214 6.51 17.77 14.85
CA THR A 214 7.36 18.96 15.06
C THR A 214 8.81 18.68 14.62
N ASN A 215 9.68 19.71 14.61
CA ASN A 215 11.09 19.54 14.27
C ASN A 215 11.81 18.65 15.30
N GLU A 216 11.48 18.83 16.58
CA GLU A 216 12.02 18.06 17.70
C GLU A 216 11.61 16.59 17.57
N GLU A 217 10.32 16.32 17.29
CA GLU A 217 9.82 14.97 17.07
C GLU A 217 10.44 14.32 15.83
N ILE A 218 10.63 15.05 14.75
CA ILE A 218 11.33 14.58 13.56
C ILE A 218 12.76 14.17 13.90
N SER A 219 13.47 15.00 14.69
CA SER A 219 14.81 14.69 15.16
C SER A 219 14.84 13.43 16.03
N MET A 220 13.86 13.26 16.93
CA MET A 220 13.71 12.04 17.74
C MET A 220 13.45 10.80 16.85
N ILE A 221 12.63 10.94 15.80
CA ILE A 221 12.35 9.84 14.85
C ILE A 221 13.64 9.45 14.13
N LEU A 222 14.40 10.40 13.60
CA LEU A 222 15.65 10.13 12.88
C LEU A 222 16.70 9.52 13.81
N ASN A 223 16.84 10.01 15.04
CA ASN A 223 17.77 9.51 16.04
C ASN A 223 17.40 8.10 16.56
N SER A 224 16.15 7.68 16.43
CA SER A 224 15.71 6.33 16.81
C SER A 224 16.21 5.22 15.88
N ILE A 225 16.82 5.58 14.74
CA ILE A 225 17.30 4.65 13.71
C ILE A 225 18.75 4.28 14.00
N ASP A 226 19.03 3.01 14.22
CA ASP A 226 20.39 2.50 14.42
C ASP A 226 21.19 2.54 13.11
N ARG A 227 21.99 3.60 12.93
CA ARG A 227 22.83 3.80 11.76
C ARG A 227 24.11 2.95 11.74
N ASN A 228 24.40 2.17 12.77
CA ASN A 228 25.53 1.24 12.77
C ASN A 228 25.21 -0.04 11.98
N SER A 229 23.94 -0.36 11.81
CA SER A 229 23.50 -1.51 11.03
C SER A 229 23.30 -1.18 9.55
N LYS A 230 23.61 -2.15 8.66
CA LYS A 230 23.39 -2.00 7.20
C LYS A 230 21.94 -1.68 6.85
N VAL A 231 21.00 -2.27 7.57
CA VAL A 231 19.56 -2.01 7.38
C VAL A 231 19.20 -0.60 7.87
N GLY A 232 19.77 -0.18 8.98
CA GLY A 232 19.51 1.13 9.56
C GLY A 232 20.02 2.27 8.69
N LYS A 233 21.21 2.16 8.08
CA LYS A 233 21.70 3.16 7.11
C LYS A 233 20.74 3.32 5.93
N ARG A 234 20.26 2.21 5.38
CA ARG A 234 19.23 2.23 4.32
C ARG A 234 17.95 2.91 4.78
N ASP A 235 17.43 2.48 5.94
CA ASP A 235 16.16 2.95 6.47
C ASP A 235 16.24 4.45 6.81
N TYR A 236 17.41 4.91 7.33
CA TYR A 236 17.68 6.33 7.56
C TYR A 236 17.68 7.14 6.27
N ALA A 237 18.36 6.69 5.22
CA ALA A 237 18.36 7.38 3.93
C ALA A 237 16.97 7.49 3.30
N MET A 238 16.16 6.42 3.37
CA MET A 238 14.77 6.46 2.89
C MET A 238 13.89 7.42 3.69
N ILE A 239 14.05 7.42 5.01
CA ILE A 239 13.23 8.28 5.89
C ILE A 239 13.67 9.75 5.74
N SER A 240 14.95 10.03 5.54
CA SER A 240 15.46 11.39 5.25
C SER A 240 14.83 11.97 3.97
N LEU A 241 14.70 11.19 2.90
CA LEU A 241 13.99 11.62 1.69
C LEU A 241 12.51 11.99 1.97
N ALA A 242 11.83 11.24 2.85
CA ALA A 242 10.46 11.56 3.22
C ALA A 242 10.35 12.81 4.10
N VAL A 243 11.32 13.03 5.01
CA VAL A 243 11.33 14.13 5.98
C VAL A 243 11.74 15.46 5.34
N TYR A 244 12.82 15.44 4.56
CA TYR A 244 13.42 16.67 4.04
C TYR A 244 12.89 17.07 2.67
N LEU A 245 12.53 16.09 1.82
CA LEU A 245 12.04 16.35 0.46
C LEU A 245 10.57 16.01 0.30
N GLY A 246 9.93 15.42 1.30
CA GLY A 246 8.51 15.09 1.25
C GLY A 246 8.13 14.10 0.16
N LEU A 247 9.05 13.31 -0.36
CA LEU A 247 8.79 12.34 -1.42
C LEU A 247 7.76 11.30 -0.99
N ARG A 248 6.89 10.89 -1.92
CA ARG A 248 5.94 9.80 -1.65
C ARG A 248 6.68 8.46 -1.51
N ALA A 249 6.13 7.56 -0.71
CA ALA A 249 6.73 6.24 -0.51
C ALA A 249 7.00 5.48 -1.82
N GLY A 250 6.12 5.61 -2.81
CA GLY A 250 6.31 5.02 -4.14
C GLY A 250 7.50 5.61 -4.88
N ASP A 251 7.71 6.91 -4.79
CA ASP A 251 8.81 7.61 -5.47
C ASP A 251 10.15 7.28 -4.80
N ILE A 252 10.19 7.24 -3.46
CA ILE A 252 11.40 6.84 -2.70
C ILE A 252 11.85 5.42 -3.07
N VAL A 253 10.95 4.44 -3.06
CA VAL A 253 11.33 3.05 -3.35
C VAL A 253 11.64 2.79 -4.82
N ASN A 254 11.21 3.68 -5.71
CA ASN A 254 11.52 3.64 -7.14
C ASN A 254 12.72 4.49 -7.54
N LEU A 255 13.33 5.22 -6.61
CA LEU A 255 14.49 6.07 -6.89
C LEU A 255 15.62 5.24 -7.53
N GLU A 256 16.11 5.69 -8.68
CA GLU A 256 17.20 5.09 -9.42
C GLU A 256 18.47 5.95 -9.32
N PHE A 257 19.63 5.38 -9.60
CA PHE A 257 20.89 6.15 -9.61
C PHE A 257 20.87 7.29 -10.62
N SER A 258 20.23 7.08 -11.78
CA SER A 258 20.05 8.08 -12.83
C SER A 258 19.21 9.29 -12.41
N ASN A 259 18.45 9.17 -11.32
CA ASN A 259 17.66 10.28 -10.80
C ASN A 259 18.50 11.26 -9.94
N ILE A 260 19.72 10.88 -9.55
CA ILE A 260 20.56 11.67 -8.65
C ILE A 260 21.69 12.30 -9.45
N ASP A 261 21.63 13.61 -9.58
CA ASP A 261 22.66 14.43 -10.19
C ASP A 261 23.59 14.95 -9.08
N TRP A 262 24.67 14.20 -8.85
CA TRP A 262 25.64 14.50 -7.79
C TRP A 262 26.48 15.75 -8.05
N GLU A 263 26.68 16.09 -9.32
CA GLU A 263 27.50 17.27 -9.72
C GLU A 263 26.72 18.56 -9.45
N ASN A 264 25.43 18.57 -9.81
CA ASN A 264 24.59 19.74 -9.65
C ASN A 264 23.80 19.74 -8.33
N ASN A 265 23.97 18.72 -7.48
CA ASN A 265 23.22 18.56 -6.24
C ASN A 265 21.70 18.57 -6.43
N LEU A 266 21.19 17.77 -7.38
CA LEU A 266 19.79 17.71 -7.73
C LEU A 266 19.26 16.27 -7.71
N ILE A 267 17.97 16.12 -7.41
CA ILE A 267 17.21 14.90 -7.64
C ILE A 267 16.13 15.19 -8.68
N LYS A 268 16.19 14.51 -9.84
CA LYS A 268 15.26 14.64 -10.95
C LYS A 268 14.46 13.35 -11.11
N LEU A 269 13.15 13.39 -10.94
CA LEU A 269 12.32 12.19 -11.05
C LEU A 269 10.91 12.49 -11.57
N THR A 270 10.32 11.50 -12.23
CA THR A 270 8.91 11.52 -12.61
C THR A 270 8.10 10.85 -11.51
N MET A 271 7.18 11.59 -10.90
CA MET A 271 6.38 11.09 -9.78
C MET A 271 5.46 9.95 -10.21
N SER A 272 5.52 8.83 -9.51
CA SER A 272 4.80 7.60 -9.88
C SER A 272 3.27 7.74 -9.86
N LYS A 273 2.71 8.63 -9.04
CA LYS A 273 1.25 8.82 -8.93
C LYS A 273 0.69 9.83 -9.92
N THR A 274 1.39 10.93 -10.16
CA THR A 274 0.89 12.09 -10.94
C THR A 274 1.51 12.18 -12.33
N SER A 275 2.55 11.39 -12.59
CA SER A 275 3.37 11.45 -13.81
C SER A 275 4.00 12.84 -14.09
N LYS A 276 4.05 13.70 -13.06
CA LYS A 276 4.69 15.01 -13.12
C LYS A 276 6.19 14.86 -12.88
N GLU A 277 6.99 15.52 -13.70
CA GLU A 277 8.43 15.65 -13.47
C GLU A 277 8.68 16.70 -12.39
N ILE A 278 9.59 16.40 -11.47
CA ILE A 278 10.03 17.32 -10.45
C ILE A 278 11.56 17.31 -10.36
N THR A 279 12.10 18.46 -10.04
CA THR A 279 13.51 18.65 -9.71
C THR A 279 13.59 19.22 -8.29
N LEU A 280 14.29 18.52 -7.42
CA LEU A 280 14.47 18.90 -6.02
C LEU A 280 15.95 19.06 -5.69
N PRO A 281 16.34 19.95 -4.77
CA PRO A 281 17.71 20.05 -4.31
C PRO A 281 18.12 18.78 -3.54
N LEU A 282 19.30 18.27 -3.79
CA LEU A 282 19.92 17.22 -2.98
C LEU A 282 20.53 17.88 -1.73
N LEU A 283 19.72 18.01 -0.69
CA LEU A 283 20.17 18.60 0.56
C LEU A 283 21.32 17.79 1.18
N PRO A 284 22.28 18.42 1.88
CA PRO A 284 23.45 17.74 2.48
C PRO A 284 23.05 16.57 3.39
N GLU A 285 21.99 16.71 4.19
CA GLU A 285 21.49 15.65 5.08
C GLU A 285 21.03 14.42 4.30
N VAL A 286 20.38 14.63 3.16
CA VAL A 286 19.89 13.56 2.28
C VAL A 286 21.05 12.96 1.50
N GLY A 287 21.91 13.78 0.91
CA GLY A 287 23.07 13.36 0.14
C GLY A 287 24.04 12.50 0.97
N ASN A 288 24.39 12.95 2.18
CA ASN A 288 25.24 12.20 3.09
C ASN A 288 24.62 10.88 3.53
N ALA A 289 23.31 10.85 3.79
CA ALA A 289 22.59 9.63 4.14
C ALA A 289 22.57 8.63 2.98
N LEU A 290 22.36 9.09 1.75
CA LEU A 290 22.43 8.28 0.54
C LEU A 290 23.83 7.71 0.32
N LEU A 291 24.87 8.54 0.42
CA LEU A 291 26.28 8.12 0.26
C LEU A 291 26.69 7.10 1.31
N ASP A 292 26.31 7.30 2.59
CA ASP A 292 26.61 6.36 3.66
C ASP A 292 25.96 5.00 3.40
N TYR A 293 24.70 4.99 2.93
CA TYR A 293 24.02 3.74 2.56
C TYR A 293 24.68 3.10 1.33
N ILE A 294 24.88 3.86 0.25
CA ILE A 294 25.38 3.32 -1.04
C ILE A 294 26.79 2.75 -0.87
N LYS A 295 27.69 3.48 -0.22
CA LYS A 295 29.10 3.07 -0.06
C LYS A 295 29.29 1.97 0.98
N ASN A 296 28.58 2.04 2.10
CA ASN A 296 28.88 1.22 3.28
C ASN A 296 27.90 0.10 3.55
N SER A 297 26.76 0.02 2.81
CA SER A 297 25.70 -0.91 3.21
C SER A 297 24.91 -1.52 2.06
N ARG A 298 24.85 -0.86 0.90
CA ARG A 298 24.14 -1.38 -0.24
C ARG A 298 24.92 -2.59 -0.80
N ARG A 299 24.20 -3.69 -0.99
CA ARG A 299 24.79 -4.89 -1.63
C ARG A 299 25.10 -4.58 -3.09
N GLN A 300 26.17 -5.16 -3.61
CA GLN A 300 26.45 -5.16 -5.05
C GLN A 300 25.33 -5.92 -5.78
N CYS A 301 24.78 -5.32 -6.83
CA CYS A 301 23.63 -5.85 -7.54
C CYS A 301 23.38 -4.98 -8.78
N ASP A 302 22.99 -5.60 -9.89
CA ASP A 302 22.75 -4.92 -11.19
C ASP A 302 21.47 -4.11 -11.25
N LEU A 303 20.70 -4.10 -10.15
CA LEU A 303 19.49 -3.28 -10.07
C LEU A 303 19.84 -1.79 -10.07
N LYS A 304 19.24 -1.06 -11.01
CA LYS A 304 19.37 0.40 -11.12
C LYS A 304 18.75 1.19 -9.96
N HIS A 305 17.91 0.53 -9.16
CA HIS A 305 17.27 1.15 -7.99
C HIS A 305 18.28 1.40 -6.87
N VAL A 306 18.22 2.57 -6.26
CA VAL A 306 19.05 2.93 -5.10
C VAL A 306 18.74 2.00 -3.92
N PHE A 307 17.46 1.81 -3.59
CA PHE A 307 17.05 1.03 -2.42
C PHE A 307 16.65 -0.40 -2.77
N ILE A 308 17.40 -1.34 -2.20
CA ILE A 308 17.22 -2.77 -2.43
C ILE A 308 17.03 -3.55 -1.12
N SER A 309 16.58 -4.79 -1.23
CA SER A 309 16.45 -5.71 -0.09
C SER A 309 17.79 -5.95 0.58
N ALA A 310 17.79 -5.99 1.92
CA ALA A 310 19.01 -6.26 2.69
C ALA A 310 19.35 -7.75 2.77
N SER A 311 18.41 -8.63 2.47
CA SER A 311 18.58 -10.09 2.53
C SER A 311 17.73 -10.78 1.46
N GLY A 312 18.06 -12.03 1.15
CA GLY A 312 17.43 -12.80 0.09
C GLY A 312 17.91 -12.37 -1.29
N ALA A 313 17.16 -12.70 -2.34
CA ALA A 313 17.44 -12.23 -3.69
C ALA A 313 17.47 -10.70 -3.75
N CYS A 314 18.40 -10.15 -4.53
CA CYS A 314 18.43 -8.72 -4.79
C CYS A 314 17.11 -8.29 -5.42
N SER A 315 16.35 -7.50 -4.74
CA SER A 315 15.04 -7.01 -5.21
C SER A 315 14.79 -5.60 -4.72
N LYS A 316 14.01 -4.87 -5.49
CA LYS A 316 13.50 -3.55 -5.13
C LYS A 316 12.67 -3.61 -3.86
N ILE A 317 12.81 -2.61 -2.98
CA ILE A 317 11.98 -2.45 -1.79
C ILE A 317 10.55 -2.05 -2.17
N THR A 318 9.58 -2.42 -1.34
CA THR A 318 8.18 -2.01 -1.52
C THR A 318 7.84 -0.79 -0.68
N SER A 319 6.83 -0.02 -1.12
CA SER A 319 6.23 1.04 -0.30
C SER A 319 5.72 0.53 1.05
N ALA A 320 5.23 -0.72 1.12
CA ALA A 320 4.84 -1.35 2.38
C ALA A 320 6.03 -1.58 3.32
N THR A 321 7.20 -1.93 2.78
CA THR A 321 8.44 -2.04 3.58
C THR A 321 8.82 -0.68 4.16
N LEU A 322 8.83 0.37 3.35
CA LEU A 322 9.11 1.74 3.83
C LEU A 322 8.08 2.17 4.88
N TYR A 323 6.79 1.93 4.64
CA TYR A 323 5.74 2.24 5.62
C TYR A 323 6.01 1.58 6.99
N ASN A 324 6.33 0.29 6.99
CA ASN A 324 6.62 -0.45 8.22
C ASN A 324 7.88 0.07 8.92
N LYS A 325 8.89 0.53 8.17
CA LYS A 325 10.11 1.12 8.73
C LYS A 325 9.84 2.48 9.36
N VAL A 326 9.13 3.37 8.67
CA VAL A 326 8.69 4.66 9.23
C VAL A 326 7.86 4.43 10.50
N LYS A 327 6.85 3.53 10.45
CA LYS A 327 6.02 3.20 11.61
C LYS A 327 6.84 2.68 12.79
N SER A 328 7.84 1.83 12.53
CA SER A 328 8.73 1.30 13.57
C SER A 328 9.59 2.41 14.18
N SER A 329 10.16 3.30 13.36
CA SER A 329 10.99 4.41 13.84
C SER A 329 10.19 5.40 14.69
N ILE A 330 8.97 5.76 14.24
CA ILE A 330 8.06 6.60 15.02
C ILE A 330 7.73 5.96 16.39
N LYS A 331 7.46 4.66 16.43
CA LYS A 331 7.19 3.95 17.70
C LYS A 331 8.41 3.88 18.61
N LYS A 332 9.61 3.72 18.05
CA LYS A 332 10.87 3.67 18.79
C LYS A 332 11.28 5.02 19.37
N SER A 333 10.90 6.12 18.72
CA SER A 333 11.23 7.48 19.18
C SER A 333 10.51 7.89 20.47
N LYS A 334 9.56 7.07 20.97
CA LYS A 334 8.80 7.30 22.21
C LYS A 334 7.97 8.60 22.24
N ILE A 335 7.72 9.21 21.07
CA ILE A 335 6.80 10.36 20.95
C ILE A 335 5.35 9.91 21.14
N ASP A 336 4.47 10.82 21.56
CA ASP A 336 3.03 10.52 21.62
C ASP A 336 2.46 10.31 20.23
N THR A 337 1.90 9.13 20.01
CA THR A 337 1.31 8.72 18.73
C THR A 337 -0.20 8.54 18.78
N LYS A 338 -0.81 8.91 19.91
CA LYS A 338 -2.27 8.79 20.08
C LYS A 338 -2.99 9.62 19.01
N ASN A 339 -3.90 8.99 18.28
CA ASN A 339 -4.67 9.61 17.19
C ASN A 339 -3.83 10.19 16.04
N ARG A 340 -2.57 9.76 15.87
CA ARG A 340 -1.67 10.24 14.81
C ARG A 340 -1.37 9.16 13.78
N LYS A 341 -1.27 9.53 12.51
CA LYS A 341 -0.89 8.62 11.41
C LYS A 341 0.60 8.33 11.46
N LEU A 342 0.97 7.04 11.34
CA LEU A 342 2.33 6.56 11.56
C LEU A 342 3.01 6.12 10.23
N GLY A 343 2.90 6.90 9.18
CA GLY A 343 3.44 6.50 7.89
C GLY A 343 4.18 7.63 7.16
N PRO A 344 4.79 7.33 5.99
CA PRO A 344 5.50 8.33 5.19
C PRO A 344 4.67 9.56 4.83
N HIS A 345 3.36 9.41 4.69
CA HIS A 345 2.46 10.54 4.44
C HIS A 345 2.44 11.55 5.60
N ALA A 346 2.54 11.09 6.86
CA ALA A 346 2.59 12.00 8.00
C ALA A 346 3.89 12.83 7.99
N LEU A 347 5.03 12.23 7.61
CA LEU A 347 6.30 12.95 7.45
C LEU A 347 6.23 14.01 6.34
N ARG A 348 5.61 13.65 5.22
CA ARG A 348 5.36 14.60 4.12
C ARG A 348 4.42 15.74 4.54
N HIS A 349 3.36 15.46 5.31
CA HIS A 349 2.49 16.48 5.88
C HIS A 349 3.26 17.40 6.85
N SER A 350 4.20 16.84 7.63
CA SER A 350 5.06 17.61 8.50
C SER A 350 5.92 18.61 7.73
N LEU A 351 6.48 18.22 6.58
CA LEU A 351 7.22 19.13 5.71
C LEU A 351 6.31 20.26 5.21
N ALA A 352 5.13 19.93 4.67
CA ALA A 352 4.20 20.94 4.19
C ALA A 352 3.80 21.93 5.29
N THR A 353 3.51 21.42 6.49
CA THR A 353 3.17 22.26 7.65
C THR A 353 4.33 23.16 8.06
N ARG A 354 5.58 22.66 8.02
CA ARG A 354 6.78 23.49 8.30
C ARG A 354 6.94 24.61 7.27
N MET A 355 6.84 24.27 5.97
CA MET A 355 6.94 25.25 4.90
C MET A 355 5.89 26.35 5.06
N LEU A 356 4.65 25.97 5.38
CA LEU A 356 3.57 26.93 5.61
C LEU A 356 3.87 27.84 6.81
N LYS A 357 4.28 27.26 7.95
CA LYS A 357 4.67 28.04 9.14
C LYS A 357 5.86 28.98 8.90
N GLN A 358 6.71 28.67 7.91
CA GLN A 358 7.80 29.54 7.46
C GLN A 358 7.35 30.58 6.43
N GLY A 359 6.04 30.73 6.20
CA GLY A 359 5.48 31.72 5.28
C GLY A 359 5.66 31.37 3.80
N GLN A 360 5.97 30.10 3.45
CA GLN A 360 6.11 29.73 2.05
C GLN A 360 4.74 29.75 1.34
N PRO A 361 4.64 30.35 0.15
CA PRO A 361 3.40 30.40 -0.62
C PRO A 361 2.90 29.00 -0.96
N LEU A 362 1.57 28.80 -0.94
CA LEU A 362 0.93 27.52 -1.29
C LEU A 362 1.36 26.95 -2.65
N PRO A 363 1.56 27.76 -3.72
CA PRO A 363 2.08 27.26 -4.98
C PRO A 363 3.47 26.60 -4.83
N ILE A 364 4.38 27.20 -4.08
CA ILE A 364 5.71 26.66 -3.82
C ILE A 364 5.62 25.32 -3.06
N ILE A 365 4.77 25.26 -2.04
CA ILE A 365 4.52 24.00 -1.30
C ILE A 365 3.95 22.93 -2.23
N SER A 366 2.98 23.31 -3.07
CA SER A 366 2.34 22.41 -4.05
C SER A 366 3.34 21.87 -5.06
N GLU A 367 4.24 22.71 -5.56
CA GLU A 367 5.27 22.35 -6.53
C GLU A 367 6.31 21.43 -5.89
N THR A 368 6.87 21.80 -4.72
CA THR A 368 7.82 20.97 -3.97
C THR A 368 7.27 19.58 -3.69
N LEU A 369 6.01 19.50 -3.33
CA LEU A 369 5.35 18.23 -3.08
C LEU A 369 4.87 17.53 -4.37
N GLY A 370 4.89 18.18 -5.53
CA GLY A 370 4.39 17.63 -6.79
C GLY A 370 2.91 17.26 -6.72
N HIS A 371 2.08 18.18 -6.22
CA HIS A 371 0.64 18.04 -6.30
C HIS A 371 0.18 18.38 -7.72
N SER A 372 -0.73 17.59 -8.27
CA SER A 372 -1.36 17.86 -9.57
C SER A 372 -2.40 18.97 -9.50
N ASP A 373 -2.95 19.18 -8.30
CA ASP A 373 -3.98 20.18 -8.02
C ASP A 373 -3.60 20.91 -6.72
N THR A 374 -3.60 22.23 -6.78
CA THR A 374 -3.34 23.11 -5.62
C THR A 374 -4.40 22.96 -4.53
N GLN A 375 -5.62 22.55 -4.89
CA GLN A 375 -6.68 22.25 -3.90
C GLN A 375 -6.25 21.15 -2.90
N VAL A 376 -5.38 20.22 -3.31
CA VAL A 376 -4.81 19.23 -2.38
C VAL A 376 -3.95 19.91 -1.32
N THR A 377 -3.39 21.07 -1.62
CA THR A 377 -2.52 21.84 -0.71
C THR A 377 -3.34 22.71 0.25
N THR A 378 -4.58 23.08 -0.10
CA THR A 378 -5.45 23.90 0.77
C THR A 378 -5.82 23.20 2.09
N ILE A 379 -5.66 21.90 2.19
CA ILE A 379 -5.82 21.18 3.46
C ILE A 379 -4.88 21.70 4.56
N TYR A 380 -3.76 22.33 4.18
CA TYR A 380 -2.79 22.88 5.13
C TYR A 380 -3.18 24.28 5.61
N THR A 381 -4.01 25.03 4.87
CA THR A 381 -4.48 26.36 5.32
C THR A 381 -5.33 26.28 6.57
N SER A 382 -6.04 25.17 6.78
CA SER A 382 -6.80 24.95 8.02
C SER A 382 -5.91 24.67 9.25
N ILE A 383 -4.59 24.49 9.06
CA ILE A 383 -3.62 24.26 10.14
C ILE A 383 -3.01 25.58 10.60
N ASP A 384 -2.98 26.58 9.74
CA ASP A 384 -2.39 27.89 10.02
C ASP A 384 -3.47 28.89 10.53
N TYR A 385 -4.09 28.50 11.66
CA TYR A 385 -5.12 29.31 12.30
C TYR A 385 -4.57 30.68 12.77
N ASP A 386 -3.29 30.74 13.15
CA ASP A 386 -2.66 31.98 13.63
C ASP A 386 -2.49 32.98 12.48
N SER A 387 -2.06 32.55 11.30
CA SER A 387 -2.00 33.42 10.11
C SER A 387 -3.39 33.85 9.65
N LEU A 388 -4.39 32.93 9.69
CA LEU A 388 -5.78 33.28 9.36
C LEU A 388 -6.37 34.31 10.33
N LYS A 389 -6.01 34.24 11.62
CA LYS A 389 -6.45 35.19 12.64
C LYS A 389 -5.89 36.59 12.38
N HIS A 390 -4.66 36.70 11.87
CA HIS A 390 -4.08 37.98 11.47
C HIS A 390 -4.72 38.58 10.20
N CYS A 391 -5.38 37.76 9.37
CA CYS A 391 -6.13 38.18 8.19
C CYS A 391 -7.59 38.51 8.53
N ALA A 392 -8.07 38.18 9.75
CA ALA A 392 -9.41 38.54 10.18
C ALA A 392 -9.49 40.05 10.35
N LEU A 393 -10.44 40.68 9.66
CA LEU A 393 -10.76 42.07 9.92
C LEU A 393 -11.17 42.23 11.40
N ASP A 394 -10.70 43.30 12.05
CA ASP A 394 -11.14 43.63 13.39
C ASP A 394 -12.67 43.76 13.39
N VAL A 395 -13.34 42.80 13.99
CA VAL A 395 -14.78 42.87 14.19
C VAL A 395 -14.99 43.97 15.23
N LEU A 396 -15.57 45.09 14.80
CA LEU A 396 -15.99 46.14 15.72
C LEU A 396 -16.87 45.51 16.82
N PRO A 397 -16.59 45.77 18.09
CA PRO A 397 -17.37 45.18 19.18
C PRO A 397 -18.83 45.56 19.00
N ILE A 398 -19.67 44.56 18.72
CA ILE A 398 -21.13 44.75 18.67
C ILE A 398 -21.58 45.13 20.09
N LYS A 399 -22.08 46.33 20.26
CA LYS A 399 -22.62 46.75 21.56
C LYS A 399 -23.72 45.77 21.97
N SER A 400 -23.66 45.26 23.18
CA SER A 400 -24.62 44.27 23.74
C SER A 400 -26.11 44.72 23.65
N SER A 401 -26.35 45.99 23.47
CA SER A 401 -27.70 46.56 23.21
C SER A 401 -28.31 46.12 21.86
N ALA A 402 -27.54 45.65 20.90
CA ALA A 402 -28.04 45.16 19.60
C ALA A 402 -28.71 43.77 19.69
N TYR A 403 -28.50 43.04 20.77
CA TYR A 403 -29.10 41.72 20.98
C TYR A 403 -30.40 41.77 21.85
N MET A 404 -30.74 42.92 22.42
CA MET A 404 -31.91 43.08 23.30
C MET A 404 -33.13 43.68 22.61
N SER A 405 -33.05 44.05 21.33
CA SER A 405 -34.21 44.51 20.56
C SER A 405 -34.72 43.40 19.64
N GLY A 406 -35.15 42.32 20.26
CA GLY A 406 -35.96 41.30 19.60
C GLY A 406 -37.43 41.73 19.70
N ASP A 407 -37.83 42.74 18.93
CA ASP A 407 -39.22 42.98 18.70
C ASP A 407 -39.79 41.89 17.81
N GLY A 408 -40.82 41.23 18.36
CA GLY A 408 -41.50 40.15 17.71
C GLY A 408 -42.10 40.53 16.35
N TYR A 409 -41.97 39.63 15.42
CA TYR A 409 -42.89 39.55 14.30
C TYR A 409 -43.99 38.56 14.66
N ASP A 410 -45.05 39.13 15.35
CA ASP A 410 -46.40 38.60 15.27
C ASP A 410 -47.13 39.41 14.18
N SER A 411 -47.38 38.73 13.09
CA SER A 411 -48.58 38.82 12.24
C SER A 411 -48.34 38.15 10.88
#